data_a15c54ff4f01d44c88a90d36d48b2c88
#
_entry.id   a15c54ff4f01d44c88a90d36d48b2c88
#
_cell.length_a   1.000
_cell.length_b   1.000
_cell.length_c   1.000
_cell.angle_alpha   90.00
_cell.angle_beta   90.00
_cell.angle_gamma   90.00
#
_symmetry.space_group_name_H-M   'P 1'
#
loop_
_entity.id
_entity.type
_entity.pdbx_description
1 polymer ?
#
loop_
_entity_poly.entity_id
_entity_poly.type
_entity_poly.pdbx_seq_one_letter_code
_entity_poly.pdbx_strand_id
1 'polypeptide(L)'
;MKLVVAIVHNEDAGTLVDALLEHDHRATRLHSSGGFLKQSNATIMVGVEDDRVDEIVGIVRENCTARTQIVNPMPPIIEPGEFFMPYPLEVEVGGATVFVLPVERFERL
;
A
#
# COMPACT_ATOMS: atom_id res chain seq x y z
N MET A 1 15.90 16.42 -7.95
CA MET A 1 15.31 15.66 -6.85
C MET A 1 13.81 15.56 -7.00
N LYS A 2 13.28 14.40 -6.73
CA LYS A 2 11.84 14.13 -6.78
C LYS A 2 11.35 13.59 -5.45
N LEU A 3 10.08 13.80 -5.18
CA LEU A 3 9.36 13.15 -4.10
C LEU A 3 8.42 12.11 -4.69
N VAL A 4 8.64 10.86 -4.36
CA VAL A 4 7.75 9.77 -4.75
C VAL A 4 6.76 9.52 -3.61
N VAL A 5 5.48 9.61 -3.93
CA VAL A 5 4.39 9.34 -2.99
C VAL A 5 3.64 8.13 -3.49
N ALA A 6 3.67 7.06 -2.73
CA ALA A 6 2.98 5.82 -3.07
C ALA A 6 1.87 5.55 -2.06
N ILE A 7 0.65 5.40 -2.55
CA ILE A 7 -0.49 5.00 -1.73
C ILE A 7 -0.71 3.52 -1.97
N VAL A 8 -0.53 2.72 -0.91
CA VAL A 8 -0.52 1.27 -1.00
C VAL A 8 -1.44 0.68 0.06
N HIS A 9 -1.79 -0.59 -0.12
CA HIS A 9 -2.53 -1.33 0.90
C HIS A 9 -1.68 -1.50 2.17
N ASN A 10 -2.30 -1.41 3.33
CA ASN A 10 -1.58 -1.60 4.60
C ASN A 10 -0.84 -2.93 4.68
N GLU A 11 -1.41 -3.99 4.10
CA GLU A 11 -0.77 -5.31 4.06
C GLU A 11 0.59 -5.28 3.35
N ASP A 12 0.75 -4.42 2.36
CA ASP A 12 1.95 -4.36 1.55
C ASP A 12 2.95 -3.31 2.04
N ALA A 13 2.52 -2.41 2.92
CA ALA A 13 3.33 -1.26 3.32
C ALA A 13 4.63 -1.65 4.01
N GLY A 14 4.57 -2.59 4.95
CA GLY A 14 5.77 -3.05 5.68
C GLY A 14 6.80 -3.68 4.75
N THR A 15 6.34 -4.57 3.87
CA THR A 15 7.21 -5.22 2.87
C THR A 15 7.83 -4.20 1.92
N LEU A 16 7.04 -3.20 1.50
CA LEU A 16 7.53 -2.14 0.63
C LEU A 16 8.62 -1.30 1.32
N VAL A 17 8.38 -0.89 2.56
CA VAL A 17 9.37 -0.10 3.33
C VAL A 17 10.67 -0.88 3.49
N ASP A 18 10.59 -2.17 3.80
CA ASP A 18 11.76 -3.03 3.94
C ASP A 18 12.52 -3.18 2.62
N ALA A 19 11.80 -3.36 1.52
CA ALA A 19 12.42 -3.47 0.20
C ALA A 19 13.11 -2.18 -0.22
N LEU A 20 12.50 -1.04 0.07
CA LEU A 20 13.11 0.26 -0.19
C LEU A 20 14.40 0.44 0.62
N LEU A 21 14.38 0.04 1.88
CA LEU A 21 15.57 0.13 2.74
C LEU A 21 16.71 -0.77 2.25
N GLU A 22 16.39 -1.95 1.74
CA GLU A 22 17.39 -2.85 1.15
C GLU A 22 18.13 -2.22 -0.03
N HIS A 23 17.50 -1.29 -0.72
CA HIS A 23 18.07 -0.53 -1.84
C HIS A 23 18.57 0.85 -1.41
N ASP A 24 18.81 1.05 -0.12
CA ASP A 24 19.29 2.31 0.46
C ASP A 24 18.32 3.48 0.32
N HIS A 25 17.02 3.21 0.20
CA HIS A 25 16.00 4.25 0.19
C HIS A 25 15.29 4.29 1.53
N ARG A 26 15.37 5.42 2.21
CA ARG A 26 14.62 5.65 3.43
C ARG A 26 13.25 6.20 3.10
N ALA A 27 12.23 5.51 3.56
CA ALA A 27 10.86 5.88 3.32
C ALA A 27 10.19 6.34 4.61
N THR A 28 9.32 7.32 4.48
CA THR A 28 8.43 7.76 5.57
C THR A 28 7.05 7.17 5.34
N ARG A 29 6.56 6.43 6.31
CA ARG A 29 5.22 5.88 6.28
C ARG A 29 4.28 6.77 7.06
N LEU A 30 3.22 7.25 6.39
CA LEU A 30 2.18 8.05 7.01
C LEU A 30 0.96 7.18 7.27
N HIS A 31 0.49 7.23 8.50
CA HIS A 31 -0.75 6.56 8.87
C HIS A 31 -1.89 7.57 8.86
N SER A 32 -2.96 7.23 8.14
CA SER A 32 -4.18 8.00 8.18
C SER A 32 -5.12 7.37 9.19
N SER A 33 -5.45 8.09 10.24
CA SER A 33 -6.46 7.68 11.21
C SER A 33 -7.85 8.20 10.87
N GLY A 34 -7.98 8.95 9.79
CA GLY A 34 -9.26 9.48 9.34
C GLY A 34 -10.13 8.38 8.79
N GLY A 35 -11.13 7.96 9.54
CA GLY A 35 -11.99 6.83 9.22
C GLY A 35 -12.91 7.01 8.01
N PHE A 36 -12.56 7.82 7.03
CA PHE A 36 -13.40 8.00 5.85
C PHE A 36 -13.35 6.80 4.91
N LEU A 37 -12.22 6.13 4.84
CA LEU A 37 -12.08 4.91 4.06
C LEU A 37 -11.82 3.77 5.03
N LYS A 38 -12.77 2.87 5.11
CA LYS A 38 -12.65 1.64 5.88
C LYS A 38 -11.55 0.72 5.37
N GLN A 39 -10.93 1.08 4.25
CA GLN A 39 -9.79 0.37 3.73
C GLN A 39 -8.52 1.00 4.28
N SER A 40 -7.72 0.17 4.87
CA SER A 40 -6.47 0.56 5.46
C SER A 40 -5.42 0.76 4.38
N ASN A 41 -5.26 1.99 3.95
CA ASN A 41 -4.18 2.37 3.06
C ASN A 41 -3.07 3.06 3.85
N ALA A 42 -1.86 2.89 3.38
CA ALA A 42 -0.70 3.60 3.88
C ALA A 42 -0.13 4.49 2.79
N THR A 43 0.39 5.62 3.19
CA THR A 43 1.10 6.52 2.28
C THR A 43 2.58 6.44 2.57
N ILE A 44 3.37 6.11 1.55
CA ILE A 44 4.83 5.99 1.65
C ILE A 44 5.45 7.13 0.85
N MET A 45 6.35 7.87 1.48
CA MET A 45 7.02 9.00 0.86
C MET A 45 8.52 8.75 0.80
N VAL A 46 9.12 8.99 -0.36
CA VAL A 46 10.55 8.81 -0.57
C VAL A 46 11.10 9.99 -1.37
N GLY A 47 12.06 10.71 -0.80
CA GLY A 47 12.84 11.69 -1.54
C GLY A 47 13.96 10.98 -2.28
N VAL A 48 14.18 11.30 -3.56
CA VAL A 48 15.14 10.58 -4.40
C VAL A 48 15.67 11.46 -5.52
N GLU A 49 16.87 11.19 -5.98
CA GLU A 49 17.43 11.83 -7.15
C GLU A 49 16.68 11.39 -8.42
N ASP A 50 16.65 12.28 -9.41
CA ASP A 50 15.86 12.08 -10.61
C ASP A 50 16.17 10.78 -11.34
N ASP A 51 17.44 10.38 -11.36
CA ASP A 51 17.91 9.18 -12.04
C ASP A 51 17.56 7.86 -11.31
N ARG A 52 17.04 7.94 -10.10
CA ARG A 52 16.66 6.78 -9.32
C ARG A 52 15.15 6.62 -9.12
N VAL A 53 14.36 7.47 -9.75
CA VAL A 53 12.89 7.40 -9.65
C VAL A 53 12.37 6.06 -10.17
N ASP A 54 12.86 5.62 -11.31
CA ASP A 54 12.41 4.37 -11.94
C ASP A 54 12.72 3.15 -11.07
N GLU A 55 13.82 3.17 -10.33
CA GLU A 55 14.16 2.14 -9.37
C GLU A 55 13.09 2.04 -8.28
N ILE A 56 12.69 3.16 -7.73
CA ILE A 56 11.64 3.19 -6.69
C ILE A 56 10.30 2.72 -7.23
N VAL A 57 9.91 3.20 -8.40
CA VAL A 57 8.66 2.77 -9.03
C VAL A 57 8.66 1.26 -9.29
N GLY A 58 9.79 0.72 -9.71
CA GLY A 58 9.97 -0.73 -9.89
C GLY A 58 9.81 -1.51 -8.59
N ILE A 59 10.38 -1.02 -7.49
CA ILE A 59 10.25 -1.65 -6.17
C ILE A 59 8.79 -1.64 -5.72
N VAL A 60 8.08 -0.54 -5.91
CA VAL A 60 6.65 -0.45 -5.60
C VAL A 60 5.86 -1.47 -6.41
N ARG A 61 6.13 -1.55 -7.69
CA ARG A 61 5.44 -2.49 -8.58
C ARG A 61 5.65 -3.94 -8.15
N GLU A 62 6.85 -4.32 -7.77
CA GLU A 62 7.16 -5.69 -7.35
C GLU A 62 6.49 -6.08 -6.03
N ASN A 63 6.32 -5.13 -5.13
CA ASN A 63 5.84 -5.41 -3.77
C ASN A 63 4.36 -5.12 -3.56
N CYS A 64 3.72 -4.42 -4.48
CA CYS A 64 2.35 -3.96 -4.33
C CYS A 64 1.46 -4.33 -5.52
N THR A 65 1.69 -5.49 -6.12
CA THR A 65 0.92 -5.95 -7.28
C THR A 65 -0.54 -6.19 -6.89
N ALA A 66 -1.46 -5.68 -7.70
CA ALA A 66 -2.88 -5.96 -7.52
C ALA A 66 -3.15 -7.45 -7.71
N ARG A 67 -3.92 -8.02 -6.83
CA ARG A 67 -4.25 -9.44 -6.83
C ARG A 67 -5.66 -9.66 -6.29
N THR A 68 -6.24 -10.79 -6.65
CA THR A 68 -7.56 -11.18 -6.17
C THR A 68 -7.40 -12.17 -5.02
N GLN A 69 -8.08 -11.93 -3.91
CA GLN A 69 -8.18 -12.87 -2.80
C GLN A 69 -9.60 -13.38 -2.70
N ILE A 70 -9.73 -14.67 -2.37
CA ILE A 70 -11.02 -15.27 -2.10
C ILE A 70 -11.26 -15.21 -0.60
N VAL A 71 -12.34 -14.55 -0.21
CA VAL A 71 -12.75 -14.42 1.19
C VAL A 71 -14.07 -15.14 1.37
N ASN A 72 -14.13 -16.00 2.39
CA ASN A 72 -15.37 -16.66 2.79
C ASN A 72 -15.97 -15.89 3.98
N PRO A 73 -16.96 -15.01 3.74
CA PRO A 73 -17.60 -14.31 4.83
C PRO A 73 -18.45 -15.30 5.63
N MET A 74 -18.23 -15.35 6.93
CA MET A 74 -19.10 -16.08 7.85
C MET A 74 -19.89 -15.08 8.68
N PRO A 75 -21.22 -15.26 8.82
CA PRO A 75 -21.99 -14.39 9.68
C PRO A 75 -21.54 -14.61 11.13
N PRO A 76 -21.53 -13.55 11.95
CA PRO A 76 -21.09 -13.65 13.34
C PRO A 76 -22.03 -14.48 14.21
N ILE A 77 -23.26 -14.71 13.79
CA ILE A 77 -24.27 -15.48 14.52
C ILE A 77 -25.03 -16.37 13.54
N ILE A 78 -24.99 -17.67 13.78
CA ILE A 78 -25.83 -18.64 13.06
C ILE A 78 -26.88 -19.13 14.05
N GLU A 79 -28.17 -18.83 13.79
CA GLU A 79 -29.24 -19.35 14.60
C GLU A 79 -29.48 -20.83 14.31
N PRO A 80 -29.89 -21.61 15.33
CA PRO A 80 -30.21 -23.01 15.10
C PRO A 80 -31.34 -23.18 14.07
N GLY A 81 -31.05 -23.93 13.02
CA GLY A 81 -31.99 -24.18 11.93
C GLY A 81 -31.82 -23.29 10.73
N GLU A 82 -30.96 -22.28 10.78
CA GLU A 82 -30.62 -21.49 9.62
C GLU A 82 -29.61 -22.19 8.75
N PHE A 83 -29.88 -22.18 7.46
CA PHE A 83 -28.97 -22.72 6.47
C PHE A 83 -28.12 -21.58 5.92
N PHE A 84 -26.86 -21.54 6.31
CA PHE A 84 -25.92 -20.56 5.78
C PHE A 84 -24.99 -21.23 4.79
N MET A 85 -25.05 -20.75 3.55
CA MET A 85 -24.10 -21.13 2.51
C MET A 85 -23.13 -19.99 2.31
N PRO A 86 -21.86 -20.11 2.75
CA PRO A 86 -20.89 -19.07 2.46
C PRO A 86 -20.61 -19.03 0.97
N TYR A 87 -20.82 -17.87 0.37
CA TYR A 87 -20.39 -17.61 -0.99
C TYR A 87 -18.97 -17.05 -0.92
N PRO A 88 -18.02 -17.66 -1.64
CA PRO A 88 -16.70 -17.06 -1.75
C PRO A 88 -16.82 -15.73 -2.49
N LEU A 89 -16.28 -14.67 -1.87
CA LEU A 89 -16.20 -13.35 -2.47
C LEU A 89 -14.80 -13.13 -3.01
N GLU A 90 -14.72 -12.68 -4.24
CA GLU A 90 -13.47 -12.22 -4.81
C GLU A 90 -13.27 -10.75 -4.41
N VAL A 91 -12.16 -10.48 -3.73
CA VAL A 91 -11.78 -9.15 -3.32
C VAL A 91 -10.44 -8.81 -3.96
N GLU A 92 -10.40 -7.69 -4.64
CA GLU A 92 -9.16 -7.17 -5.18
C GLU A 92 -8.36 -6.52 -4.03
N VAL A 93 -7.12 -6.97 -3.85
CA VAL A 93 -6.20 -6.45 -2.85
C VAL A 93 -4.88 -6.08 -3.51
N GLY A 94 -4.12 -5.17 -2.87
CA GLY A 94 -2.86 -4.72 -3.38
C GLY A 94 -3.01 -3.62 -4.43
N GLY A 95 -1.99 -3.46 -5.24
CA GLY A 95 -1.89 -2.33 -6.14
C GLY A 95 -1.32 -1.11 -5.46
N ALA A 96 -1.02 -0.08 -6.24
CA ALA A 96 -0.47 1.16 -5.73
C ALA A 96 -0.83 2.32 -6.64
N THR A 97 -1.00 3.49 -6.05
CA THR A 97 -1.07 4.74 -6.77
C THR A 97 0.19 5.52 -6.47
N VAL A 98 0.93 5.88 -7.51
CA VAL A 98 2.23 6.53 -7.37
C VAL A 98 2.20 7.91 -7.98
N PHE A 99 2.62 8.90 -7.21
CA PHE A 99 2.82 10.26 -7.68
C PHE A 99 4.31 10.58 -7.61
N VAL A 100 4.82 11.24 -8.64
CA VAL A 100 6.20 11.74 -8.66
C VAL A 100 6.13 13.25 -8.78
N LEU A 101 6.64 13.95 -7.78
CA LEU A 101 6.55 15.39 -7.68
C LEU A 101 7.94 16.02 -7.72
N PRO A 102 8.12 17.13 -8.43
CA PRO A 102 9.39 17.84 -8.37
C PRO A 102 9.57 18.51 -7.01
N VAL A 103 10.79 18.45 -6.49
CA VAL A 103 11.18 19.11 -5.24
C VAL A 103 12.01 20.33 -5.59
N GLU A 104 11.46 21.50 -5.34
CA GLU A 104 12.17 22.77 -5.60
C GLU A 104 13.28 23.03 -4.59
N ARG A 105 13.05 22.61 -3.35
CA ARG A 105 13.99 22.87 -2.27
C ARG A 105 13.91 21.76 -1.24
N PHE A 106 15.07 21.29 -0.82
CA PHE A 106 15.21 20.30 0.23
C PHE A 106 16.26 20.78 1.23
N GLU A 107 15.90 20.76 2.49
CA GLU A 107 16.80 21.14 3.57
C GLU A 107 16.66 20.14 4.72
N ARG A 108 17.80 19.67 5.18
CA ARG A 108 17.89 18.89 6.42
C ARG A 108 18.47 19.77 7.51
N LEU A 109 17.65 20.17 8.44
CA LEU A 109 18.02 21.08 9.49
C LEU A 109 18.52 20.37 10.75
#